data_0d32291de8ea607c5583d474fce472d9
#
_entry.id   0d32291de8ea607c5583d474fce472d9
#
_cell.length_a   1.000
_cell.length_b   1.000
_cell.length_c   1.000
_cell.angle_alpha   90.00
_cell.angle_beta   90.00
_cell.angle_gamma   90.00
#
_symmetry.space_group_name_H-M   'P 1'
#
loop_
_entity.id
_entity.type
_entity.pdbx_description
1 polymer ?
#
loop_
_entity_poly.entity_id
_entity_poly.type
_entity_poly.pdbx_seq_one_letter_code
_entity_poly.pdbx_strand_id
1 'polypeptide(L)'
;MALSLIEEKKLSRENLTQNDIDYFRKKYGKKFVRALRVVEENKVEKYQFKPSDTITWIVKGRSRQYLVIPKVYCTCRSFYQEVVISRESNMCYHLLAQQIAELRAQYELVDSTDTKRRKLYVEWRRTDWLLIQH
;
A
#
# COMPACT_ATOMS: atom_id res chain seq x y z
N MET A 1 -4.18 10.86 6.91
CA MET A 1 -3.81 9.58 6.28
C MET A 1 -3.32 9.73 4.85
N ALA A 2 -3.33 10.92 4.33
CA ALA A 2 -2.92 11.17 2.96
C ALA A 2 -1.71 12.06 2.91
N LEU A 3 -0.97 11.95 1.82
CA LEU A 3 0.10 12.86 1.51
C LEU A 3 -0.50 14.24 1.20
N SER A 4 0.23 15.30 1.50
CA SER A 4 -0.19 16.65 1.13
C SER A 4 -0.13 16.84 -0.38
N LEU A 5 -0.79 17.88 -0.89
CA LEU A 5 -0.73 18.19 -2.33
C LEU A 5 0.70 18.46 -2.81
N ILE A 6 1.50 19.12 -1.97
CA ILE A 6 2.91 19.40 -2.32
C ILE A 6 3.68 18.07 -2.40
N GLU A 7 3.43 17.16 -1.47
CA GLU A 7 4.09 15.86 -1.46
C GLU A 7 3.66 15.00 -2.64
N GLU A 8 2.37 15.04 -3.00
CA GLU A 8 1.88 14.34 -4.19
C GLU A 8 2.55 14.85 -5.46
N LYS A 9 2.72 16.16 -5.58
CA LYS A 9 3.41 16.74 -6.73
C LYS A 9 4.87 16.31 -6.80
N LYS A 10 5.56 16.24 -5.66
CA LYS A 10 6.96 15.79 -5.62
C LYS A 10 7.07 14.33 -6.06
N LEU A 11 6.18 13.48 -5.59
CA LEU A 11 6.19 12.05 -5.94
C LEU A 11 5.74 11.78 -7.36
N SER A 12 4.96 12.68 -7.96
CA SER A 12 4.46 12.53 -9.33
C SER A 12 5.50 12.93 -10.39
N ARG A 13 6.63 13.50 -10.00
CA ARG A 13 7.68 13.89 -10.94
C ARG A 13 8.23 12.66 -11.65
N GLU A 14 8.60 12.84 -12.91
CA GLU A 14 9.17 11.78 -13.72
C GLU A 14 10.40 11.16 -13.06
N ASN A 15 11.28 12.02 -12.54
CA ASN A 15 12.47 11.59 -11.81
C ASN A 15 12.45 12.18 -10.40
N LEU A 16 12.59 11.33 -9.39
CA LEU A 16 12.76 11.79 -8.02
C LEU A 16 14.18 12.29 -7.82
N THR A 17 14.31 13.52 -7.33
CA THR A 17 15.61 14.07 -7.01
C THR A 17 16.09 13.58 -5.65
N GLN A 18 17.40 13.70 -5.39
CA GLN A 18 17.94 13.36 -4.07
C GLN A 18 17.30 14.23 -2.98
N ASN A 19 17.00 15.48 -3.27
CA ASN A 19 16.32 16.38 -2.34
C ASN A 19 14.92 15.89 -1.99
N ASP A 20 14.19 15.36 -2.97
CA ASP A 20 12.85 14.78 -2.72
C ASP A 20 12.96 13.56 -1.82
N ILE A 21 13.90 12.68 -2.09
CA ILE A 21 14.14 11.48 -1.28
C ILE A 21 14.51 11.85 0.15
N ASP A 22 15.41 12.83 0.31
CA ASP A 22 15.84 13.28 1.64
C ASP A 22 14.67 13.88 2.43
N TYR A 23 13.81 14.65 1.76
CA TYR A 23 12.62 15.21 2.38
C TYR A 23 11.72 14.13 2.96
N PHE A 24 11.39 13.11 2.16
CA PHE A 24 10.51 12.04 2.58
C PHE A 24 11.14 11.13 3.63
N ARG A 25 12.43 10.87 3.53
CA ARG A 25 13.15 10.09 4.54
C ARG A 25 13.15 10.79 5.89
N LYS A 26 13.33 12.11 5.89
CA LYS A 26 13.32 12.90 7.11
C LYS A 26 11.94 12.91 7.75
N LYS A 27 10.88 13.03 6.93
CA LYS A 27 9.51 13.13 7.43
C LYS A 27 8.93 11.78 7.83
N TYR A 28 9.13 10.75 7.02
CA TYR A 28 8.50 9.43 7.21
C TYR A 28 9.47 8.36 7.68
N GLY A 29 10.76 8.63 7.67
CA GLY A 29 11.78 7.71 8.15
C GLY A 29 11.89 6.44 7.32
N LYS A 30 12.09 5.31 7.99
CA LYS A 30 12.25 4.01 7.35
C LYS A 30 11.02 3.57 6.56
N LYS A 31 9.84 4.07 6.91
CA LYS A 31 8.61 3.74 6.17
C LYS A 31 8.71 4.16 4.71
N PHE A 32 9.25 5.34 4.45
CA PHE A 32 9.41 5.82 3.08
C PHE A 32 10.37 4.94 2.30
N VAL A 33 11.51 4.59 2.90
CA VAL A 33 12.52 3.75 2.25
C VAL A 33 11.93 2.38 1.89
N ARG A 34 11.20 1.78 2.83
CA ARG A 34 10.54 0.49 2.61
C ARG A 34 9.46 0.58 1.54
N ALA A 35 8.64 1.63 1.59
CA ALA A 35 7.57 1.84 0.62
C ALA A 35 8.13 2.02 -0.80
N LEU A 36 9.17 2.83 -0.94
CA LEU A 36 9.79 3.06 -2.24
C LEU A 36 10.39 1.76 -2.80
N ARG A 37 11.02 0.96 -1.95
CA ARG A 37 11.58 -0.33 -2.36
C ARG A 37 10.49 -1.28 -2.87
N VAL A 38 9.37 -1.34 -2.16
CA VAL A 38 8.23 -2.17 -2.55
C VAL A 38 7.72 -1.78 -3.94
N VAL A 39 7.64 -0.48 -4.20
CA VAL A 39 7.22 0.04 -5.51
C VAL A 39 8.24 -0.32 -6.59
N GLU A 40 9.53 -0.10 -6.32
CA GLU A 40 10.60 -0.40 -7.27
C GLU A 40 10.71 -1.89 -7.59
N GLU A 41 10.36 -2.76 -6.65
CA GLU A 41 10.36 -4.21 -6.86
C GLU A 41 9.06 -4.73 -7.48
N ASN A 42 8.18 -3.83 -7.95
CA ASN A 42 6.90 -4.17 -8.60
C ASN A 42 6.00 -5.03 -7.72
N LYS A 43 5.94 -4.74 -6.43
CA LYS A 43 5.13 -5.51 -5.48
C LYS A 43 3.77 -4.88 -5.21
N VAL A 44 3.42 -3.80 -5.89
CA VAL A 44 2.10 -3.19 -5.79
C VAL A 44 1.27 -3.61 -6.99
N GLU A 45 0.10 -4.19 -6.74
CA GLU A 45 -0.79 -4.69 -7.77
C GLU A 45 -2.15 -4.02 -7.67
N LYS A 46 -2.68 -3.64 -8.83
CA LYS A 46 -4.03 -3.11 -8.95
C LYS A 46 -4.89 -4.15 -9.65
N TYR A 47 -5.79 -4.78 -8.91
CA TYR A 47 -6.71 -5.76 -9.47
C TYR A 47 -7.94 -5.05 -9.99
N GLN A 48 -8.35 -5.42 -11.21
CA GLN A 48 -9.60 -4.97 -11.79
C GLN A 48 -10.46 -6.20 -12.06
N PHE A 49 -11.61 -6.27 -11.41
CA PHE A 49 -12.50 -7.42 -11.48
C PHE A 49 -13.64 -7.14 -12.44
N LYS A 50 -13.89 -8.09 -13.34
CA LYS A 50 -14.96 -7.99 -14.34
C LYS A 50 -16.08 -8.99 -14.03
N PRO A 51 -17.34 -8.69 -14.31
CA PRO A 51 -17.84 -7.51 -15.02
C PRO A 51 -18.13 -6.29 -14.13
N SER A 52 -17.95 -6.37 -12.82
CA SER A 52 -18.32 -5.27 -11.90
C SER A 52 -17.43 -4.04 -12.01
N ASP A 53 -16.22 -4.17 -12.58
CA ASP A 53 -15.18 -3.15 -12.61
C ASP A 53 -14.68 -2.74 -11.22
N THR A 54 -14.81 -3.62 -10.23
CA THR A 54 -14.29 -3.39 -8.90
C THR A 54 -12.78 -3.35 -8.92
N ILE A 55 -12.21 -2.36 -8.23
CA ILE A 55 -10.76 -2.19 -8.14
C ILE A 55 -10.29 -2.51 -6.73
N THR A 56 -9.23 -3.31 -6.61
CA THR A 56 -8.65 -3.68 -5.33
C THR A 56 -7.13 -3.54 -5.43
N TRP A 57 -6.54 -2.87 -4.45
CA TRP A 57 -5.09 -2.70 -4.37
C TRP A 57 -4.50 -3.72 -3.43
N ILE A 58 -3.41 -4.35 -3.87
CA ILE A 58 -2.69 -5.35 -3.10
C ILE A 58 -1.21 -4.97 -3.05
N VAL A 59 -0.60 -5.09 -1.89
CA VAL A 59 0.85 -4.98 -1.73
C VAL A 59 1.37 -6.34 -1.33
N LYS A 60 2.30 -6.87 -2.12
CA LYS A 60 2.91 -8.17 -1.82
C LYS A 60 3.96 -8.02 -0.74
N GLY A 61 3.83 -8.81 0.32
CA GLY A 61 4.87 -8.94 1.33
C GLY A 61 5.74 -10.16 1.07
N ARG A 62 6.59 -10.47 2.05
CA ARG A 62 7.53 -11.59 1.93
C ARG A 62 6.82 -12.94 1.85
N SER A 63 5.80 -13.16 2.68
CA SER A 63 5.06 -14.41 2.75
C SER A 63 3.56 -14.25 2.61
N ARG A 64 3.08 -13.03 2.49
CA ARG A 64 1.65 -12.71 2.42
C ARG A 64 1.40 -11.56 1.48
N GLN A 65 0.13 -11.47 1.06
CA GLN A 65 -0.37 -10.31 0.33
C GLN A 65 -1.25 -9.50 1.26
N TYR A 66 -1.13 -8.18 1.19
CA TYR A 66 -1.88 -7.27 2.05
C TYR A 66 -2.89 -6.48 1.23
N LEU A 67 -4.15 -6.52 1.67
CA LEU A 67 -5.22 -5.71 1.08
C LEU A 67 -5.07 -4.27 1.56
N VAL A 68 -5.08 -3.35 0.62
CA VAL A 68 -4.97 -1.92 0.91
C VAL A 68 -6.18 -1.19 0.37
N ILE A 69 -6.87 -0.46 1.24
CA ILE A 69 -7.88 0.52 0.83
C ILE A 69 -7.18 1.87 0.84
N PRO A 70 -7.01 2.51 -0.33
CA PRO A 70 -6.19 3.72 -0.42
C PRO A 70 -6.57 4.76 0.62
N LYS A 71 -5.54 5.24 1.34
CA LYS A 71 -5.64 6.29 2.37
C LYS A 71 -6.42 5.90 3.63
N VAL A 72 -6.97 4.68 3.70
CA VAL A 72 -7.90 4.31 4.77
C VAL A 72 -7.46 3.12 5.59
N TYR A 73 -7.02 2.04 4.95
CA TYR A 73 -6.90 0.76 5.65
C TYR A 73 -5.86 -0.16 5.01
N CYS A 74 -5.22 -0.97 5.86
CA CYS A 74 -4.35 -2.07 5.43
C CYS A 74 -4.54 -3.24 6.39
N THR A 75 -4.47 -4.46 5.87
CA THR A 75 -4.65 -5.67 6.68
C THR A 75 -3.39 -6.06 7.46
N CYS A 76 -2.32 -5.29 7.41
CA CYS A 76 -1.08 -5.63 8.10
C CYS A 76 -1.16 -5.36 9.60
N ARG A 77 -0.29 -6.04 10.35
CA ARG A 77 -0.21 -5.90 11.79
C ARG A 77 0.20 -4.50 12.24
N SER A 78 1.15 -3.88 11.53
CA SER A 78 1.62 -2.54 11.85
C SER A 78 0.50 -1.52 11.77
N PHE A 79 -0.38 -1.63 10.77
CA PHE A 79 -1.53 -0.74 10.66
C PHE A 79 -2.42 -0.86 11.89
N TYR A 80 -2.75 -2.10 12.27
CA TYR A 80 -3.62 -2.33 13.41
C TYR A 80 -3.02 -1.76 14.70
N GLN A 81 -1.76 -2.06 14.98
CA GLN A 81 -1.12 -1.65 16.23
C GLN A 81 -0.78 -0.17 16.27
N GLU A 82 -0.18 0.38 15.23
CA GLU A 82 0.34 1.75 15.23
C GLU A 82 -0.70 2.79 14.84
N VAL A 83 -1.65 2.44 13.98
CA VAL A 83 -2.66 3.39 13.50
C VAL A 83 -3.94 3.28 14.32
N VAL A 84 -4.46 2.05 14.51
CA VAL A 84 -5.75 1.84 15.16
C VAL A 84 -5.63 1.88 16.68
N ILE A 85 -4.69 1.16 17.25
CA ILE A 85 -4.56 1.01 18.71
C ILE A 85 -3.80 2.17 19.34
N SER A 86 -2.51 2.29 19.06
CA SER A 86 -1.65 3.29 19.71
C SER A 86 -1.76 4.69 19.12
N ARG A 87 -2.20 4.78 17.86
CA ARG A 87 -2.33 6.04 17.12
C ARG A 87 -1.02 6.82 17.02
N GLU A 88 0.11 6.14 17.09
CA GLU A 88 1.43 6.73 16.94
C GLU A 88 1.72 7.15 15.51
N SER A 89 1.02 6.54 14.55
CA SER A 89 1.18 6.81 13.13
C SER A 89 -0.18 6.85 12.47
N ASN A 90 -0.27 7.54 11.34
CA ASN A 90 -1.51 7.61 10.57
C ASN A 90 -1.47 6.76 9.30
N MET A 91 -0.38 6.05 9.04
CA MET A 91 -0.30 5.09 7.93
C MET A 91 0.83 4.09 8.14
N CYS A 92 0.68 2.89 7.60
CA CYS A 92 1.76 1.91 7.52
C CYS A 92 2.51 2.09 6.19
N TYR A 93 3.64 1.39 6.02
CA TYR A 93 4.41 1.54 4.79
C TYR A 93 3.69 0.96 3.56
N HIS A 94 2.76 0.01 3.73
CA HIS A 94 1.96 -0.52 2.62
C HIS A 94 1.00 0.53 2.05
N LEU A 95 0.36 1.31 2.93
CA LEU A 95 -0.48 2.43 2.49
C LEU A 95 0.34 3.47 1.75
N LEU A 96 1.52 3.78 2.25
CA LEU A 96 2.42 4.73 1.60
C LEU A 96 2.90 4.19 0.25
N ALA A 97 3.24 2.91 0.18
CA ALA A 97 3.67 2.27 -1.06
C ALA A 97 2.57 2.33 -2.13
N GLN A 98 1.33 2.06 -1.75
CA GLN A 98 0.21 2.15 -2.68
C GLN A 98 0.05 3.57 -3.23
N GLN A 99 0.15 4.59 -2.38
CA GLN A 99 0.04 5.97 -2.81
C GLN A 99 1.17 6.36 -3.76
N ILE A 100 2.40 5.98 -3.45
CA ILE A 100 3.55 6.22 -4.31
C ILE A 100 3.36 5.52 -5.66
N ALA A 101 2.97 4.26 -5.65
CA ALA A 101 2.77 3.49 -6.87
C ALA A 101 1.71 4.12 -7.77
N GLU A 102 0.62 4.57 -7.20
CA GLU A 102 -0.45 5.21 -7.95
C GLU A 102 0.00 6.55 -8.55
N LEU A 103 0.67 7.38 -7.77
CA LEU A 103 1.16 8.68 -8.23
C LEU A 103 2.21 8.55 -9.33
N ARG A 104 3.05 7.52 -9.26
CA ARG A 104 4.11 7.31 -10.24
C ARG A 104 3.71 6.36 -11.38
N ALA A 105 2.49 5.83 -11.35
CA ALA A 105 2.01 4.82 -12.27
C ALA A 105 2.95 3.60 -12.33
N GLN A 106 3.50 3.21 -11.18
CA GLN A 106 4.41 2.07 -11.02
C GLN A 106 3.72 0.95 -10.27
N TYR A 107 2.80 0.26 -10.92
CA TYR A 107 2.11 -0.89 -10.36
C TYR A 107 1.78 -1.88 -11.46
N GLU A 108 1.54 -3.13 -11.09
CA GLU A 108 1.08 -4.13 -12.04
C GLU A 108 -0.44 -4.12 -12.09
N LEU A 109 -0.98 -4.11 -13.29
CA LEU A 109 -2.42 -4.19 -13.51
C LEU A 109 -2.78 -5.66 -13.69
N VAL A 110 -3.70 -6.16 -12.86
CA VAL A 110 -4.13 -7.56 -12.92
C VAL A 110 -5.62 -7.61 -13.24
N ASP A 111 -5.95 -8.20 -14.38
CA ASP A 111 -7.35 -8.43 -14.75
C ASP A 111 -7.82 -9.76 -14.18
N SER A 112 -8.96 -9.76 -13.51
CA SER A 112 -9.53 -10.96 -12.92
C SER A 112 -11.05 -10.92 -13.01
N THR A 113 -11.72 -11.87 -12.40
CA THR A 113 -13.18 -12.01 -12.46
C THR A 113 -13.80 -11.84 -11.08
N ASP A 114 -15.08 -11.44 -11.05
CA ASP A 114 -15.81 -11.33 -9.79
C ASP A 114 -15.89 -12.67 -9.06
N THR A 115 -15.91 -13.76 -9.78
CA THR A 115 -15.91 -15.11 -9.19
C THR A 115 -14.62 -15.36 -8.41
N LYS A 116 -13.48 -15.00 -9.00
CA LYS A 116 -12.18 -15.12 -8.32
C LYS A 116 -12.04 -14.14 -7.16
N ARG A 117 -12.66 -12.96 -7.27
CA ARG A 117 -12.62 -11.95 -6.21
C ARG A 117 -13.07 -12.50 -4.87
N ARG A 118 -14.12 -13.27 -4.86
CA ARG A 118 -14.65 -13.85 -3.60
C ARG A 118 -13.62 -14.72 -2.89
N LYS A 119 -12.90 -15.56 -3.65
CA LYS A 119 -11.86 -16.43 -3.09
C LYS A 119 -10.66 -15.63 -2.62
N LEU A 120 -10.23 -14.64 -3.41
CA LEU A 120 -9.08 -13.81 -3.07
C LEU A 120 -9.35 -12.97 -1.83
N TYR A 121 -10.55 -12.43 -1.70
CA TYR A 121 -10.90 -11.61 -0.53
C TYR A 121 -10.88 -12.38 0.77
N VAL A 122 -11.26 -13.66 0.76
CA VAL A 122 -11.17 -14.49 1.95
C VAL A 122 -9.72 -14.56 2.44
N GLU A 123 -8.78 -14.73 1.53
CA GLU A 123 -7.36 -14.79 1.85
C GLU A 123 -6.79 -13.42 2.23
N TRP A 124 -7.10 -12.39 1.46
CA TRP A 124 -6.58 -11.05 1.68
C TRP A 124 -7.08 -10.40 2.99
N ARG A 125 -8.27 -10.76 3.45
CA ARG A 125 -8.82 -10.22 4.70
C ARG A 125 -8.19 -10.83 5.95
N ARG A 126 -7.40 -11.88 5.81
CA ARG A 126 -6.64 -12.40 6.95
C ARG A 126 -5.58 -11.41 7.34
N THR A 127 -5.50 -11.14 8.65
CA THR A 127 -4.49 -10.23 9.18
C THR A 127 -3.50 -11.01 10.02
N ASP A 128 -2.25 -10.53 10.10
CA ASP A 128 -1.20 -11.20 10.87
C ASP A 128 -1.57 -11.34 12.34
N TRP A 129 -2.22 -10.33 12.90
CA TRP A 129 -2.59 -10.35 14.30
C TRP A 129 -3.67 -11.39 14.62
N LEU A 130 -4.55 -11.73 13.67
CA LEU A 130 -5.51 -12.80 13.85
C LEU A 130 -4.83 -14.15 13.97
N LEU A 131 -3.77 -14.38 13.24
CA LEU A 131 -3.00 -15.63 13.30
C LEU A 131 -2.29 -15.80 14.64
N ILE A 132 -1.91 -14.70 15.27
CA ILE A 132 -1.22 -14.74 16.57
C ILE A 132 -2.19 -15.03 17.71
N GLN A 133 -3.44 -14.64 17.59
CA GLN A 133 -4.45 -14.88 18.61
C GLN A 133 -4.98 -16.32 18.61
N HIS A 134 -4.75 -17.05 17.57
CA HIS A 134 -5.16 -18.44 17.45
C HIS A 134 -3.98 -19.38 17.64
#